data_fe297c97cc841ce3df5df32fe3b4c622
#
_entry.id   fe297c97cc841ce3df5df32fe3b4c622
#
_cell.length_a   1.000
_cell.length_b   1.000
_cell.length_c   1.000
_cell.angle_alpha   90.00
_cell.angle_beta   90.00
_cell.angle_gamma   90.00
#
_symmetry.space_group_name_H-M   'P 1'
#
loop_
_entity.id
_entity.type
_entity.pdbx_description
1 polymer ?
#
loop_
_entity_poly.entity_id
_entity_poly.type
_entity_poly.pdbx_seq_one_letter_code
_entity_poly.pdbx_strand_id
1 'polypeptide(L)'
;MNEKLVKSVFRRLRRRAQRPLERVPRLTNRDFDLLQSPRALLLDLRSPFAFSSAFIPGSVNLPGFESPALLSAVGLIAARSIYLVTDSPHAIERAAKFFDRFDDMQIGGWFPGKAVEDWRAARGAAGTIEHITPDTLAIRLAAWKTVVADLRDAAAFRRAHIPDAVRIPLNNLTGALAGLPVETSLSLVCEIGTLCSFAGSLLWNAGYRQLAIVKGGFAAYVEHGLPLAES
;
A
#
# COMPACT_ATOMS: atom_id res chain seq x y z
N MET A 1 8.21 37.25 -11.81
CA MET A 1 7.06 36.31 -11.70
C MET A 1 5.82 37.16 -11.52
N ASN A 2 4.82 37.04 -12.41
CA ASN A 2 3.71 38.00 -12.51
C ASN A 2 2.74 37.83 -11.31
N GLU A 3 2.61 38.89 -10.50
CA GLU A 3 1.78 38.93 -9.29
C GLU A 3 0.30 38.59 -9.55
N LYS A 4 -0.21 38.90 -10.76
CA LYS A 4 -1.55 38.52 -11.22
C LYS A 4 -1.70 37.00 -11.40
N LEU A 5 -0.64 36.31 -11.84
CA LEU A 5 -0.63 34.86 -12.02
C LEU A 5 -0.64 34.16 -10.63
N VAL A 6 0.17 34.65 -9.71
CA VAL A 6 0.22 34.15 -8.33
C VAL A 6 -1.13 34.34 -7.63
N LYS A 7 -1.73 35.54 -7.71
CA LYS A 7 -3.07 35.83 -7.14
C LYS A 7 -4.18 35.01 -7.82
N SER A 8 -4.06 34.69 -9.12
CA SER A 8 -4.99 33.84 -9.85
C SER A 8 -4.90 32.37 -9.39
N VAL A 9 -3.68 31.86 -9.19
CA VAL A 9 -3.43 30.52 -8.65
C VAL A 9 -3.97 30.41 -7.23
N PHE A 10 -3.65 31.36 -6.34
CA PHE A 10 -4.16 31.38 -4.97
C PHE A 10 -5.69 31.56 -4.88
N ARG A 11 -6.31 32.29 -5.83
CA ARG A 11 -7.77 32.44 -5.89
C ARG A 11 -8.45 31.16 -6.41
N ARG A 12 -7.82 30.40 -7.32
CA ARG A 12 -8.26 29.05 -7.74
C ARG A 12 -8.14 28.05 -6.59
N LEU A 13 -7.04 28.09 -5.85
CA LEU A 13 -6.83 27.26 -4.67
C LEU A 13 -7.88 27.54 -3.57
N ARG A 14 -8.22 28.82 -3.31
CA ARG A 14 -9.26 29.18 -2.32
C ARG A 14 -10.68 28.77 -2.72
N ARG A 15 -11.01 28.75 -4.01
CA ARG A 15 -12.35 28.32 -4.48
C ARG A 15 -12.55 26.80 -4.45
N ARG A 16 -11.47 26.01 -4.49
CA ARG A 16 -11.53 24.55 -4.37
C ARG A 16 -11.57 24.05 -2.92
N ALA A 17 -11.10 24.82 -1.95
CA ALA A 17 -11.00 24.45 -0.52
C ALA A 17 -12.34 24.22 0.21
N GLN A 18 -13.47 24.16 -0.50
CA GLN A 18 -14.80 23.99 0.07
C GLN A 18 -15.66 23.02 -0.75
N ARG A 19 -15.11 21.86 -1.15
CA ARG A 19 -15.97 20.78 -1.64
C ARG A 19 -16.46 19.98 -0.44
N PRO A 20 -17.77 20.03 -0.08
CA PRO A 20 -18.31 19.22 1.00
C PRO A 20 -18.15 17.73 0.72
N LEU A 21 -18.06 16.91 1.76
CA LEU A 21 -18.05 15.43 1.73
C LEU A 21 -19.18 14.83 0.88
N GLU A 22 -20.31 15.52 0.80
CA GLU A 22 -21.48 15.15 0.00
C GLU A 22 -21.19 14.95 -1.50
N ARG A 23 -19.95 15.26 -1.96
CA ARG A 23 -19.56 15.16 -3.38
C ARG A 23 -18.70 13.96 -3.73
N VAL A 24 -18.23 13.17 -2.77
CA VAL A 24 -17.51 11.93 -3.08
C VAL A 24 -18.52 10.79 -3.15
N PRO A 25 -18.91 10.30 -4.35
CA PRO A 25 -19.98 9.33 -4.49
C PRO A 25 -19.62 8.00 -3.83
N ARG A 26 -20.58 7.41 -3.14
CA ARG A 26 -20.50 6.02 -2.71
C ARG A 26 -20.76 5.12 -3.91
N LEU A 27 -19.83 4.21 -4.15
CA LEU A 27 -19.88 3.24 -5.24
C LEU A 27 -20.37 1.87 -4.77
N THR A 28 -20.78 1.07 -5.73
CA THR A 28 -21.33 -0.27 -5.55
C THR A 28 -20.60 -1.27 -6.47
N ASN A 29 -20.96 -2.54 -6.41
CA ASN A 29 -20.46 -3.57 -7.33
C ASN A 29 -20.74 -3.29 -8.82
N ARG A 30 -21.71 -2.45 -9.14
CA ARG A 30 -22.01 -2.01 -10.53
C ARG A 30 -20.94 -1.08 -11.08
N ASP A 31 -20.15 -0.48 -10.21
CA ASP A 31 -19.14 0.54 -10.54
C ASP A 31 -17.72 -0.07 -10.69
N PHE A 32 -17.56 -1.38 -10.51
CA PHE A 32 -16.25 -2.05 -10.58
C PHE A 32 -15.53 -1.88 -11.93
N ASP A 33 -16.26 -1.64 -13.01
CA ASP A 33 -15.65 -1.41 -14.32
C ASP A 33 -14.85 -0.11 -14.39
N LEU A 34 -15.12 0.85 -13.50
CA LEU A 34 -14.33 2.08 -13.36
C LEU A 34 -12.86 1.79 -12.99
N LEU A 35 -12.61 0.68 -12.27
CA LEU A 35 -11.28 0.28 -11.83
C LEU A 35 -10.41 -0.31 -12.96
N GLN A 36 -11.00 -0.62 -14.12
CA GLN A 36 -10.27 -1.15 -15.28
C GLN A 36 -9.56 -0.06 -16.09
N SER A 37 -9.84 1.22 -15.81
CA SER A 37 -9.16 2.31 -16.47
C SER A 37 -7.67 2.30 -16.12
N PRO A 38 -6.75 2.42 -17.09
CA PRO A 38 -5.30 2.50 -16.83
C PRO A 38 -4.89 3.76 -16.04
N ARG A 39 -5.82 4.70 -15.87
CA ARG A 39 -5.64 5.92 -15.08
C ARG A 39 -6.35 5.87 -13.73
N ALA A 40 -7.02 4.76 -13.41
CA ALA A 40 -7.62 4.53 -12.12
C ALA A 40 -6.58 4.04 -11.11
N LEU A 41 -6.62 4.57 -9.90
CA LEU A 41 -5.87 4.08 -8.76
C LEU A 41 -6.85 3.77 -7.64
N LEU A 42 -6.89 2.52 -7.19
CA LEU A 42 -7.69 2.11 -6.05
C LEU A 42 -6.81 2.10 -4.79
N LEU A 43 -7.09 3.00 -3.87
CA LEU A 43 -6.44 3.07 -2.56
C LEU A 43 -7.32 2.39 -1.52
N ASP A 44 -6.80 1.35 -0.90
CA ASP A 44 -7.45 0.71 0.24
C ASP A 44 -6.95 1.34 1.54
N LEU A 45 -7.82 2.08 2.20
CA LEU A 45 -7.52 2.80 3.45
C LEU A 45 -7.88 1.99 4.70
N ARG A 46 -8.29 0.73 4.55
CA ARG A 46 -8.52 -0.17 5.68
C ARG A 46 -7.21 -0.50 6.38
N SER A 47 -7.32 -1.06 7.58
CA SER A 47 -6.14 -1.50 8.33
C SER A 47 -5.30 -2.51 7.53
N PRO A 48 -3.98 -2.58 7.76
CA PRO A 48 -3.09 -3.56 7.13
C PRO A 48 -3.61 -5.00 7.22
N PHE A 49 -4.16 -5.38 8.37
CA PHE A 49 -4.70 -6.71 8.59
C PHE A 49 -5.97 -6.97 7.77
N ALA A 50 -6.92 -6.02 7.77
CA ALA A 50 -8.15 -6.15 6.98
C ALA A 50 -7.85 -6.23 5.47
N PHE A 51 -6.88 -5.44 5.00
CA PHE A 51 -6.40 -5.50 3.62
C PHE A 51 -5.81 -6.88 3.31
N SER A 52 -4.80 -7.32 4.07
CA SER A 52 -4.08 -8.56 3.78
C SER A 52 -4.97 -9.80 3.83
N SER A 53 -6.04 -9.76 4.64
CA SER A 53 -7.02 -10.86 4.73
C SER A 53 -7.81 -11.03 3.42
N ALA A 54 -8.16 -9.94 2.75
CA ALA A 54 -8.74 -9.94 1.42
C ALA A 54 -8.73 -8.53 0.82
N PHE A 55 -8.38 -8.39 -0.46
CA PHE A 55 -8.39 -7.11 -1.16
C PHE A 55 -8.79 -7.26 -2.64
N ILE A 56 -9.23 -6.16 -3.23
CA ILE A 56 -9.49 -6.08 -4.67
C ILE A 56 -8.15 -6.04 -5.41
N PRO A 57 -7.86 -6.98 -6.35
CA PRO A 57 -6.65 -6.96 -7.16
C PRO A 57 -6.46 -5.61 -7.87
N GLY A 58 -5.23 -5.11 -7.88
CA GLY A 58 -4.91 -3.77 -8.39
C GLY A 58 -4.99 -2.66 -7.33
N SER A 59 -5.57 -2.92 -6.15
CA SER A 59 -5.57 -1.94 -5.06
C SER A 59 -4.20 -1.83 -4.37
N VAL A 60 -3.96 -0.66 -3.76
CA VAL A 60 -2.79 -0.40 -2.92
C VAL A 60 -3.25 -0.06 -1.51
N ASN A 61 -2.75 -0.79 -0.51
CA ASN A 61 -3.07 -0.49 0.88
C ASN A 61 -2.28 0.71 1.37
N LEU A 62 -2.97 1.78 1.69
CA LEU A 62 -2.35 3.03 2.11
C LEU A 62 -3.16 3.72 3.22
N PRO A 63 -3.22 3.14 4.43
CA PRO A 63 -3.99 3.72 5.53
C PRO A 63 -3.44 5.09 5.99
N GLY A 64 -2.15 5.37 5.78
CA GLY A 64 -1.48 6.65 6.02
C GLY A 64 -1.13 7.40 4.73
N PHE A 65 -2.10 7.66 3.88
CA PHE A 65 -1.91 8.20 2.52
C PHE A 65 -1.32 9.61 2.45
N GLU A 66 -1.17 10.32 3.56
CA GLU A 66 -0.58 11.66 3.57
C GLU A 66 0.96 11.68 3.48
N SER A 67 1.59 10.53 3.43
CA SER A 67 3.05 10.43 3.24
C SER A 67 3.45 10.67 1.78
N PRO A 68 4.15 11.76 1.44
CA PRO A 68 4.60 12.02 0.07
C PRO A 68 5.51 10.91 -0.48
N ALA A 69 6.33 10.30 0.37
CA ALA A 69 7.23 9.21 -0.03
C ALA A 69 6.46 7.97 -0.48
N LEU A 70 5.40 7.60 0.24
CA LEU A 70 4.56 6.46 -0.13
C LEU A 70 3.76 6.73 -1.40
N LEU A 71 3.23 7.95 -1.55
CA LEU A 71 2.51 8.36 -2.75
C LEU A 71 3.39 8.35 -4.00
N SER A 72 4.65 8.76 -3.88
CA SER A 72 5.61 8.68 -4.97
C SER A 72 5.85 7.23 -5.42
N ALA A 73 5.89 6.30 -4.48
CA ALA A 73 6.12 4.88 -4.76
C ALA A 73 4.95 4.20 -5.50
N VAL A 74 3.72 4.70 -5.38
CA VAL A 74 2.53 4.13 -6.08
C VAL A 74 2.34 4.63 -7.50
N GLY A 75 3.26 5.44 -8.04
CA GLY A 75 3.08 6.00 -9.37
C GLY A 75 1.87 6.96 -9.48
N LEU A 76 1.53 7.63 -8.38
CA LEU A 76 0.39 8.53 -8.27
C LEU A 76 0.37 9.59 -9.37
N ILE A 77 1.54 9.96 -9.89
CA ILE A 77 1.71 10.97 -10.94
C ILE A 77 0.96 10.60 -12.23
N ALA A 78 0.75 9.31 -12.49
CA ALA A 78 0.04 8.83 -13.68
C ALA A 78 -1.47 8.69 -13.47
N ALA A 79 -1.94 8.63 -12.22
CA ALA A 79 -3.36 8.48 -11.90
C ALA A 79 -4.12 9.79 -12.15
N ARG A 80 -5.35 9.65 -12.69
CA ARG A 80 -6.28 10.78 -12.88
C ARG A 80 -7.53 10.62 -12.03
N SER A 81 -7.91 9.38 -11.74
CA SER A 81 -9.08 9.05 -10.93
C SER A 81 -8.66 8.16 -9.77
N ILE A 82 -8.92 8.62 -8.56
CA ILE A 82 -8.62 7.89 -7.33
C ILE A 82 -9.94 7.34 -6.80
N TYR A 83 -9.96 6.06 -6.52
CA TYR A 83 -11.05 5.37 -5.85
C TYR A 83 -10.57 4.89 -4.49
N LEU A 84 -11.44 4.91 -3.51
CA LEU A 84 -11.10 4.54 -2.13
C LEU A 84 -11.85 3.27 -1.72
N VAL A 85 -11.22 2.43 -0.90
CA VAL A 85 -11.92 1.38 -0.13
C VAL A 85 -11.79 1.72 1.34
N THR A 86 -12.92 1.97 2.01
CA THR A 86 -12.92 2.31 3.45
C THR A 86 -14.32 2.23 4.04
N ASP A 87 -14.42 1.99 5.35
CA ASP A 87 -15.65 2.13 6.13
C ASP A 87 -15.64 3.39 7.01
N SER A 88 -14.58 4.22 6.92
CA SER A 88 -14.40 5.41 7.72
C SER A 88 -14.79 6.68 6.96
N PRO A 89 -15.89 7.35 7.31
CA PRO A 89 -16.24 8.67 6.75
C PRO A 89 -15.11 9.69 6.93
N HIS A 90 -14.43 9.65 8.08
CA HIS A 90 -13.29 10.52 8.35
C HIS A 90 -12.11 10.29 7.39
N ALA A 91 -11.84 9.04 7.02
CA ALA A 91 -10.80 8.74 6.02
C ALA A 91 -11.16 9.32 4.64
N ILE A 92 -12.43 9.27 4.24
CA ILE A 92 -12.90 9.87 2.98
C ILE A 92 -12.69 11.38 3.01
N GLU A 93 -13.05 12.03 4.13
CA GLU A 93 -12.89 13.47 4.29
C GLU A 93 -11.42 13.91 4.22
N ARG A 94 -10.54 13.19 4.92
CA ARG A 94 -9.10 13.45 4.89
C ARG A 94 -8.54 13.26 3.47
N ALA A 95 -8.94 12.18 2.78
CA ALA A 95 -8.52 11.92 1.41
C ALA A 95 -9.01 13.03 0.46
N ALA A 96 -10.26 13.45 0.57
CA ALA A 96 -10.81 14.52 -0.25
C ALA A 96 -10.02 15.83 -0.07
N LYS A 97 -9.76 16.22 1.18
CA LYS A 97 -8.96 17.41 1.50
C LYS A 97 -7.50 17.30 1.02
N PHE A 98 -6.94 16.09 1.08
CA PHE A 98 -5.56 15.85 0.69
C PHE A 98 -5.40 15.92 -0.83
N PHE A 99 -6.23 15.20 -1.59
CA PHE A 99 -6.13 15.11 -3.04
C PHE A 99 -6.64 16.35 -3.77
N ASP A 100 -7.46 17.19 -3.14
CA ASP A 100 -7.89 18.50 -3.69
C ASP A 100 -6.72 19.49 -3.93
N ARG A 101 -5.54 19.19 -3.39
CA ARG A 101 -4.30 19.97 -3.63
C ARG A 101 -3.67 19.68 -4.99
N PHE A 102 -4.04 18.59 -5.64
CA PHE A 102 -3.46 18.16 -6.91
C PHE A 102 -4.43 18.44 -8.04
N ASP A 103 -4.03 19.33 -8.96
CA ASP A 103 -4.93 19.82 -10.03
C ASP A 103 -5.40 18.74 -11.00
N ASP A 104 -4.58 17.70 -11.18
CA ASP A 104 -4.80 16.64 -12.15
C ASP A 104 -5.41 15.37 -11.56
N MET A 105 -5.71 15.34 -10.25
CA MET A 105 -6.25 14.19 -9.56
C MET A 105 -7.66 14.46 -9.04
N GLN A 106 -8.53 13.46 -9.17
CA GLN A 106 -9.90 13.54 -8.67
C GLN A 106 -10.24 12.27 -7.89
N ILE A 107 -10.92 12.42 -6.76
CA ILE A 107 -11.57 11.26 -6.13
C ILE A 107 -12.85 10.99 -6.91
N GLY A 108 -12.84 9.86 -7.65
CA GLY A 108 -13.97 9.40 -8.44
C GLY A 108 -15.08 8.77 -7.59
N GLY A 109 -14.75 8.29 -6.38
CA GLY A 109 -15.70 7.71 -5.46
C GLY A 109 -15.05 6.80 -4.43
N TRP A 110 -15.89 6.18 -3.58
CA TRP A 110 -15.43 5.24 -2.57
C TRP A 110 -16.33 4.01 -2.48
N PHE A 111 -15.71 2.88 -2.22
CA PHE A 111 -16.33 1.60 -1.95
C PHE A 111 -16.30 1.32 -0.45
N PRO A 112 -17.36 0.79 0.16
CA PRO A 112 -17.31 0.24 1.52
C PRO A 112 -16.41 -1.00 1.56
N GLY A 113 -15.87 -1.34 2.73
CA GLY A 113 -14.98 -2.50 2.90
C GLY A 113 -15.59 -3.81 2.41
N LYS A 114 -16.92 -3.98 2.57
CA LYS A 114 -17.65 -5.14 2.04
C LYS A 114 -17.53 -5.30 0.50
N ALA A 115 -17.17 -4.26 -0.24
CA ALA A 115 -16.98 -4.35 -1.68
C ALA A 115 -15.91 -5.36 -2.09
N VAL A 116 -15.01 -5.76 -1.18
CA VAL A 116 -14.04 -6.84 -1.42
C VAL A 116 -14.75 -8.20 -1.55
N GLU A 117 -15.77 -8.44 -0.72
CA GLU A 117 -16.61 -9.65 -0.80
C GLU A 117 -17.48 -9.61 -2.05
N ASP A 118 -18.07 -8.45 -2.35
CA ASP A 118 -18.86 -8.23 -3.57
C ASP A 118 -18.00 -8.43 -4.83
N TRP A 119 -16.73 -8.00 -4.79
CA TRP A 119 -15.76 -8.26 -5.87
C TRP A 119 -15.49 -9.76 -6.05
N ARG A 120 -15.21 -10.48 -4.95
CA ARG A 120 -15.00 -11.93 -5.00
C ARG A 120 -16.18 -12.65 -5.61
N ALA A 121 -17.39 -12.28 -5.23
CA ALA A 121 -18.62 -12.87 -5.77
C ALA A 121 -18.80 -12.57 -7.27
N ALA A 122 -18.48 -11.35 -7.71
CA ALA A 122 -18.68 -10.89 -9.09
C ALA A 122 -17.56 -11.29 -10.05
N ARG A 123 -16.30 -11.37 -9.58
CA ARG A 123 -15.08 -11.54 -10.40
C ARG A 123 -14.27 -12.80 -10.07
N GLY A 124 -14.69 -13.60 -9.09
CA GLY A 124 -14.14 -14.93 -8.78
C GLY A 124 -12.92 -14.94 -7.86
N ALA A 125 -12.15 -13.86 -7.73
CA ALA A 125 -10.96 -13.86 -6.88
C ALA A 125 -10.72 -12.51 -6.19
N ALA A 126 -10.36 -12.56 -4.91
CA ALA A 126 -9.73 -11.46 -4.17
C ALA A 126 -8.27 -11.82 -3.90
N GLY A 127 -7.41 -10.80 -3.80
CA GLY A 127 -6.04 -11.00 -3.34
C GLY A 127 -5.97 -11.26 -1.84
N THR A 128 -4.96 -11.98 -1.41
CA THR A 128 -4.63 -12.20 0.01
C THR A 128 -3.13 -12.16 0.21
N ILE A 129 -2.68 -11.75 1.40
CA ILE A 129 -1.27 -11.83 1.80
C ILE A 129 -1.25 -12.52 3.16
N GLU A 130 -0.44 -13.56 3.28
CA GLU A 130 -0.35 -14.34 4.52
C GLU A 130 0.25 -13.52 5.65
N HIS A 131 -0.20 -13.77 6.89
CA HIS A 131 0.45 -13.28 8.10
C HIS A 131 1.11 -14.44 8.85
N ILE A 132 2.43 -14.37 9.03
CA ILE A 132 3.20 -15.39 9.74
C ILE A 132 3.79 -14.85 11.04
N THR A 133 4.05 -15.74 12.00
CA THR A 133 4.79 -15.38 13.22
C THR A 133 6.30 -15.35 12.96
N PRO A 134 7.10 -14.68 13.83
CA PRO A 134 8.57 -14.76 13.76
C PRO A 134 9.10 -16.21 13.78
N ASP A 135 8.52 -17.09 14.59
CA ASP A 135 8.91 -18.50 14.63
C ASP A 135 8.64 -19.23 13.30
N THR A 136 7.48 -18.96 12.69
CA THR A 136 7.16 -19.49 11.36
C THR A 136 8.16 -19.01 10.32
N LEU A 137 8.59 -17.73 10.39
CA LEU A 137 9.64 -17.21 9.54
C LEU A 137 10.96 -17.97 9.74
N ALA A 138 11.38 -18.17 10.99
CA ALA A 138 12.63 -18.90 11.30
C ALA A 138 12.60 -20.32 10.72
N ILE A 139 11.47 -21.02 10.83
CA ILE A 139 11.29 -22.36 10.21
C ILE A 139 11.40 -22.29 8.68
N ARG A 140 10.81 -21.29 8.05
CA ARG A 140 10.87 -21.10 6.59
C ARG A 140 12.30 -20.81 6.10
N LEU A 141 13.04 -19.98 6.86
CA LEU A 141 14.44 -19.67 6.59
C LEU A 141 15.33 -20.90 6.70
N ALA A 142 15.22 -21.67 7.78
CA ALA A 142 15.97 -22.91 7.96
C ALA A 142 15.71 -23.95 6.85
N ALA A 143 14.53 -23.90 6.24
CA ALA A 143 14.14 -24.76 5.13
C ALA A 143 14.40 -24.16 3.73
N TRP A 144 15.01 -22.97 3.63
CA TRP A 144 15.26 -22.23 2.37
C TRP A 144 13.97 -21.98 1.54
N LYS A 145 12.84 -21.79 2.22
CA LYS A 145 11.52 -21.66 1.59
C LYS A 145 11.06 -20.23 1.37
N THR A 146 11.85 -19.24 1.78
CA THR A 146 11.50 -17.83 1.63
C THR A 146 12.74 -16.95 1.59
N VAL A 147 12.63 -15.81 0.92
CA VAL A 147 13.58 -14.70 0.99
C VAL A 147 12.97 -13.61 1.88
N VAL A 148 13.73 -13.10 2.84
CA VAL A 148 13.30 -11.96 3.66
C VAL A 148 13.53 -10.66 2.92
N ALA A 149 12.46 -9.90 2.72
CA ALA A 149 12.49 -8.55 2.19
C ALA A 149 12.40 -7.55 3.36
N ASP A 150 13.53 -6.97 3.77
CA ASP A 150 13.57 -5.97 4.84
C ASP A 150 13.36 -4.56 4.27
N LEU A 151 12.27 -3.94 4.68
CA LEU A 151 11.80 -2.63 4.21
C LEU A 151 12.32 -1.46 5.05
N ARG A 152 13.12 -1.73 6.08
CA ARG A 152 13.68 -0.71 6.97
C ARG A 152 14.72 0.16 6.25
N ASP A 153 15.06 1.28 6.86
CA ASP A 153 16.11 2.14 6.35
C ASP A 153 17.52 1.48 6.44
N ALA A 154 18.46 2.03 5.70
CA ALA A 154 19.81 1.46 5.62
C ALA A 154 20.56 1.48 6.96
N ALA A 155 20.30 2.44 7.82
CA ALA A 155 20.98 2.54 9.11
C ALA A 155 20.44 1.48 10.08
N ALA A 156 19.12 1.27 10.12
CA ALA A 156 18.49 0.22 10.92
C ALA A 156 18.95 -1.17 10.46
N PHE A 157 18.96 -1.42 9.15
CA PHE A 157 19.40 -2.69 8.57
C PHE A 157 20.86 -3.00 8.92
N ARG A 158 21.79 -2.04 8.76
CA ARG A 158 23.20 -2.26 9.09
C ARG A 158 23.47 -2.55 10.57
N ARG A 159 22.68 -1.95 11.47
CA ARG A 159 22.85 -2.24 12.93
C ARG A 159 22.50 -3.67 13.29
N ALA A 160 21.42 -4.18 12.77
CA ALA A 160 21.04 -5.57 12.93
C ALA A 160 19.92 -5.90 11.92
N HIS A 161 19.97 -7.08 11.34
CA HIS A 161 18.94 -7.59 10.43
C HIS A 161 18.77 -9.11 10.57
N ILE A 162 17.74 -9.64 9.98
CA ILE A 162 17.51 -11.08 9.89
C ILE A 162 18.57 -11.69 8.96
N PRO A 163 19.25 -12.78 9.31
CA PRO A 163 20.25 -13.41 8.45
C PRO A 163 19.72 -13.63 7.03
N ASP A 164 20.57 -13.39 6.03
CA ASP A 164 20.26 -13.50 4.59
C ASP A 164 19.10 -12.60 4.10
N ALA A 165 18.66 -11.63 4.90
CA ALA A 165 17.66 -10.68 4.47
C ALA A 165 18.20 -9.74 3.38
N VAL A 166 17.38 -9.48 2.37
CA VAL A 166 17.63 -8.49 1.34
C VAL A 166 16.95 -7.19 1.72
N ARG A 167 17.73 -6.11 1.87
CA ARG A 167 17.16 -4.79 2.12
C ARG A 167 16.53 -4.21 0.86
N ILE A 168 15.25 -3.87 0.96
CA ILE A 168 14.48 -3.35 -0.17
C ILE A 168 13.94 -1.97 0.17
N PRO A 169 14.50 -0.89 -0.39
CA PRO A 169 14.00 0.45 -0.15
C PRO A 169 12.62 0.64 -0.81
N LEU A 170 11.67 1.21 -0.07
CA LEU A 170 10.29 1.42 -0.54
C LEU A 170 10.18 2.24 -1.84
N ASN A 171 11.09 3.18 -2.05
CA ASN A 171 11.12 4.01 -3.26
C ASN A 171 11.67 3.28 -4.50
N ASN A 172 12.18 2.07 -4.35
CA ASN A 172 12.66 1.24 -5.45
C ASN A 172 12.28 -0.25 -5.23
N LEU A 173 11.09 -0.50 -4.76
CA LEU A 173 10.63 -1.81 -4.36
C LEU A 173 10.75 -2.85 -5.50
N THR A 174 10.22 -2.53 -6.67
CA THR A 174 10.25 -3.43 -7.83
C THR A 174 11.64 -3.52 -8.45
N GLY A 175 12.39 -2.42 -8.49
CA GLY A 175 13.75 -2.43 -9.03
C GLY A 175 14.74 -3.21 -8.15
N ALA A 176 14.59 -3.17 -6.84
CA ALA A 176 15.44 -3.93 -5.92
C ALA A 176 15.21 -5.45 -6.00
N LEU A 177 14.05 -5.86 -6.52
CA LEU A 177 13.71 -7.26 -6.78
C LEU A 177 13.88 -7.66 -8.25
N ALA A 178 14.38 -6.75 -9.09
CA ALA A 178 14.69 -7.06 -10.49
C ALA A 178 15.69 -8.23 -10.56
N GLY A 179 15.28 -9.32 -11.15
CA GLY A 179 16.08 -10.56 -11.21
C GLY A 179 15.60 -11.67 -10.25
N LEU A 180 14.69 -11.38 -9.31
CA LEU A 180 14.00 -12.46 -8.58
C LEU A 180 12.75 -12.89 -9.35
N PRO A 181 12.58 -14.21 -9.61
CA PRO A 181 11.35 -14.73 -10.23
C PRO A 181 10.11 -14.34 -9.43
N VAL A 182 9.00 -14.04 -10.10
CA VAL A 182 7.72 -13.66 -9.44
C VAL A 182 7.11 -14.78 -8.60
N GLU A 183 7.58 -16.01 -8.80
CA GLU A 183 7.25 -17.22 -8.04
C GLU A 183 8.02 -17.28 -6.70
N THR A 184 9.01 -16.41 -6.50
CA THR A 184 9.79 -16.40 -5.24
C THR A 184 8.87 -16.11 -4.05
N SER A 185 8.96 -16.95 -3.03
CA SER A 185 8.30 -16.70 -1.76
C SER A 185 9.02 -15.57 -1.01
N LEU A 186 8.30 -14.50 -0.70
CA LEU A 186 8.84 -13.32 -0.02
C LEU A 186 8.18 -13.14 1.35
N SER A 187 8.99 -13.03 2.38
CA SER A 187 8.56 -12.65 3.73
C SER A 187 8.93 -11.18 3.98
N LEU A 188 7.92 -10.32 4.09
CA LEU A 188 8.09 -8.87 4.24
C LEU A 188 8.26 -8.51 5.71
N VAL A 189 9.30 -7.72 5.99
CA VAL A 189 9.61 -7.23 7.32
C VAL A 189 9.81 -5.72 7.28
N CYS A 190 9.19 -5.00 8.19
CA CYS A 190 9.52 -3.62 8.52
C CYS A 190 9.60 -3.48 10.04
N GLU A 191 9.75 -2.30 10.61
CA GLU A 191 10.00 -2.17 12.06
C GLU A 191 8.91 -2.86 12.90
N ILE A 192 7.63 -2.51 12.66
CA ILE A 192 6.47 -3.03 13.40
C ILE A 192 5.39 -3.68 12.52
N GLY A 193 5.69 -3.97 11.26
CA GLY A 193 4.76 -4.64 10.33
C GLY A 193 3.79 -3.72 9.56
N THR A 194 3.74 -2.42 9.85
CA THR A 194 2.71 -1.51 9.26
C THR A 194 2.92 -1.17 7.79
N LEU A 195 4.18 -1.11 7.32
CA LEU A 195 4.51 -0.82 5.93
C LEU A 195 4.46 -2.05 5.01
N CYS A 196 4.37 -3.24 5.60
CA CYS A 196 4.45 -4.48 4.84
C CYS A 196 3.23 -4.71 3.96
N SER A 197 2.04 -4.29 4.38
CA SER A 197 0.82 -4.39 3.55
C SER A 197 0.87 -3.46 2.34
N PHE A 198 1.42 -2.25 2.52
CA PHE A 198 1.69 -1.33 1.43
C PHE A 198 2.66 -1.95 0.41
N ALA A 199 3.84 -2.37 0.85
CA ALA A 199 4.82 -3.02 -0.01
C ALA A 199 4.27 -4.30 -0.66
N GLY A 200 3.56 -5.12 0.11
CA GLY A 200 2.92 -6.34 -0.38
C GLY A 200 1.88 -6.08 -1.47
N SER A 201 1.10 -4.99 -1.37
CA SER A 201 0.16 -4.61 -2.41
C SER A 201 0.86 -4.22 -3.73
N LEU A 202 1.98 -3.51 -3.66
CA LEU A 202 2.78 -3.16 -4.85
C LEU A 202 3.42 -4.39 -5.48
N LEU A 203 3.95 -5.30 -4.66
CA LEU A 203 4.54 -6.56 -5.14
C LEU A 203 3.48 -7.47 -5.75
N TRP A 204 2.29 -7.54 -5.16
CA TRP A 204 1.17 -8.25 -5.74
C TRP A 204 0.82 -7.72 -7.12
N ASN A 205 0.75 -6.40 -7.27
CA ASN A 205 0.48 -5.75 -8.56
C ASN A 205 1.62 -5.94 -9.57
N ALA A 206 2.85 -6.18 -9.10
CA ALA A 206 4.00 -6.56 -9.92
C ALA A 206 4.06 -8.06 -10.29
N GLY A 207 3.11 -8.88 -9.83
CA GLY A 207 3.00 -10.29 -10.20
C GLY A 207 3.39 -11.29 -9.12
N TYR A 208 4.02 -10.87 -8.01
CA TYR A 208 4.35 -11.77 -6.90
C TYR A 208 3.09 -12.29 -6.21
N ARG A 209 3.03 -13.60 -5.93
CA ARG A 209 1.85 -14.24 -5.33
C ARG A 209 2.13 -14.91 -3.98
N GLN A 210 3.37 -15.31 -3.73
CA GLN A 210 3.79 -15.97 -2.50
C GLN A 210 4.36 -14.92 -1.53
N LEU A 211 3.45 -14.11 -0.96
CA LEU A 211 3.79 -13.02 -0.07
C LEU A 211 3.33 -13.32 1.35
N ALA A 212 4.22 -13.10 2.32
CA ALA A 212 3.90 -13.17 3.74
C ALA A 212 4.33 -11.89 4.46
N ILE A 213 3.59 -11.47 5.46
CA ILE A 213 3.92 -10.37 6.38
C ILE A 213 4.26 -10.96 7.73
N VAL A 214 5.43 -10.60 8.26
CA VAL A 214 5.83 -11.01 9.61
C VAL A 214 5.10 -10.14 10.64
N LYS A 215 4.28 -10.78 11.49
CA LYS A 215 3.52 -10.11 12.54
C LYS A 215 4.46 -9.41 13.52
N GLY A 216 4.20 -8.14 13.80
CA GLY A 216 5.04 -7.32 14.67
C GLY A 216 6.38 -6.91 14.06
N GLY A 217 6.68 -7.35 12.83
CA GLY A 217 7.87 -6.95 12.09
C GLY A 217 9.19 -7.39 12.74
N PHE A 218 10.23 -6.58 12.54
CA PHE A 218 11.56 -6.83 13.08
C PHE A 218 11.58 -6.77 14.62
N ALA A 219 10.80 -5.86 15.23
CA ALA A 219 10.73 -5.77 16.68
C ALA A 219 10.27 -7.10 17.31
N ALA A 220 9.19 -7.69 16.80
CA ALA A 220 8.73 -8.98 17.29
C ALA A 220 9.74 -10.12 17.01
N TYR A 221 10.46 -10.07 15.89
CA TYR A 221 11.50 -11.06 15.59
C TYR A 221 12.62 -11.03 16.66
N VAL A 222 13.04 -9.82 17.07
CA VAL A 222 14.03 -9.62 18.15
C VAL A 222 13.47 -10.09 19.51
N GLU A 223 12.22 -9.74 19.83
CA GLU A 223 11.56 -10.16 21.08
C GLU A 223 11.50 -11.69 21.24
N HIS A 224 11.39 -12.42 20.11
CA HIS A 224 11.45 -13.90 20.11
C HIS A 224 12.86 -14.47 20.27
N GLY A 225 13.89 -13.62 20.42
CA GLY A 225 15.28 -14.06 20.63
C GLY A 225 15.88 -14.79 19.41
N LEU A 226 15.37 -14.55 18.21
CA LEU A 226 15.81 -15.21 16.99
C LEU A 226 17.14 -14.63 16.47
N PRO A 227 17.92 -15.39 15.68
CA PRO A 227 19.25 -14.99 15.21
C PRO A 227 19.26 -13.68 14.44
N LEU A 228 20.27 -12.85 14.68
CA LEU A 228 20.52 -11.59 13.99
C LEU A 228 21.89 -11.61 13.30
N ALA A 229 22.00 -10.86 12.23
CA ALA A 229 23.25 -10.51 11.54
C ALA A 229 23.49 -8.99 11.60
N GLU A 230 24.75 -8.60 11.51
CA GLU A 230 25.24 -7.21 11.39
C GLU A 230 25.98 -7.05 10.06
N SER A 231 25.98 -5.81 9.49
CA SER A 231 26.64 -5.51 8.20
C SER A 231 27.77 -4.52 8.38
#